data_73c93a070f50d900c9b3dc22c9c37198
#
_entry.id   73c93a070f50d900c9b3dc22c9c37198
#
_cell.length_a   1.000
_cell.length_b   1.000
_cell.length_c   1.000
_cell.angle_alpha   90.00
_cell.angle_beta   90.00
_cell.angle_gamma   90.00
#
_symmetry.space_group_name_H-M   'P 1'
#
loop_
_entity.id
_entity.type
_entity.pdbx_description
1 polymer ?
#
loop_
_entity_poly.entity_id
_entity_poly.type
_entity_poly.pdbx_seq_one_letter_code
_entity_poly.pdbx_strand_id
1 'polypeptide(L)'
;MPRCWRIRRPPPDPAQLADAATALSQARAPLIIAGGGVHYALAREVLADFAARHGVPVAETQAGKGALVWDHPCAMGAIGVTGGTAANALAAEADLVVAVGTRLSDFTTASRSLFRNPSAKLIQLNATGFDAAKHGALPLVADARAGLDALGRALATWAAPVDWTAKARSLAAEWNETVTQATAASNVALPSDAQVLGAVNRAAGPRDVIVCAAGGLPGELHKLWRCREAGTYHVEYGYSCMGYEIAGGLGTKLAMPDHEVWVLVGDGSYLMMNSEIATSVMLDKKINIVVLDNGGFGCIDRLQRSCGCASFNNLFANGSDIDLADHAASLGAISRKVASLAELERVLPEACAERRTSVIVIATDPTASTDEGGAWWDVAVPELSRRAEVALARAAYDAARSQQRLTS
;
A
#
# COMPACT_ATOMS: atom_id res chain seq x y z
N MET A 1 -26.43 12.38 -21.91
CA MET A 1 -25.89 13.39 -20.99
C MET A 1 -24.88 12.73 -20.07
N PRO A 2 -23.70 13.31 -19.84
CA PRO A 2 -22.76 12.78 -18.88
C PRO A 2 -23.39 12.79 -17.48
N ARG A 3 -23.27 11.67 -16.76
CA ARG A 3 -23.74 11.58 -15.38
C ARG A 3 -22.77 12.34 -14.48
N CYS A 4 -23.22 13.42 -13.86
CA CYS A 4 -22.48 14.08 -12.78
C CYS A 4 -22.73 13.33 -11.47
N TRP A 5 -21.71 12.66 -10.94
CA TRP A 5 -21.78 12.06 -9.61
C TRP A 5 -21.58 13.14 -8.55
N ARG A 6 -22.52 13.21 -7.61
CA ARG A 6 -22.36 14.04 -6.40
C ARG A 6 -22.01 13.14 -5.23
N ILE A 7 -20.90 13.43 -4.57
CA ILE A 7 -20.52 12.73 -3.35
C ILE A 7 -21.56 13.04 -2.29
N ARG A 8 -22.22 11.99 -1.79
CA ARG A 8 -23.13 12.11 -0.64
C ARG A 8 -22.30 12.07 0.63
N ARG A 9 -22.58 12.99 1.56
CA ARG A 9 -21.85 13.10 2.82
C ARG A 9 -22.82 12.95 3.99
N PRO A 10 -23.23 11.72 4.36
CA PRO A 10 -24.05 11.52 5.55
C PRO A 10 -23.28 12.01 6.77
N PRO A 11 -23.88 12.89 7.61
CA PRO A 11 -23.29 13.30 8.87
C PRO A 11 -23.36 12.15 9.87
N PRO A 12 -22.50 12.15 10.92
CA PRO A 12 -22.58 11.15 11.97
C PRO A 12 -23.85 11.35 12.83
N ASP A 13 -24.36 10.24 13.36
CA ASP A 13 -25.36 10.27 14.42
C ASP A 13 -24.79 10.98 15.66
N PRO A 14 -25.55 11.89 16.32
CA PRO A 14 -25.04 12.65 17.48
C PRO A 14 -24.62 11.78 18.66
N ALA A 15 -25.29 10.66 18.93
CA ALA A 15 -24.92 9.76 20.02
C ALA A 15 -23.63 9.00 19.69
N GLN A 16 -23.52 8.47 18.49
CA GLN A 16 -22.27 7.83 18.02
C GLN A 16 -21.09 8.81 18.05
N LEU A 17 -21.30 10.05 17.67
CA LEU A 17 -20.28 11.09 17.72
C LEU A 17 -19.85 11.39 19.16
N ALA A 18 -20.76 11.49 20.10
CA ALA A 18 -20.47 11.73 21.50
C ALA A 18 -19.66 10.58 22.11
N ASP A 19 -20.05 9.35 21.82
CA ASP A 19 -19.33 8.14 22.29
C ASP A 19 -17.90 8.10 21.73
N ALA A 20 -17.74 8.35 20.42
CA ALA A 20 -16.44 8.38 19.76
C ALA A 20 -15.54 9.50 20.29
N ALA A 21 -16.07 10.70 20.47
CA ALA A 21 -15.34 11.84 21.03
C ALA A 21 -14.92 11.58 22.49
N THR A 22 -15.81 10.98 23.31
CA THR A 22 -15.50 10.57 24.69
C THR A 22 -14.38 9.55 24.73
N ALA A 23 -14.46 8.49 23.91
CA ALA A 23 -13.44 7.48 23.85
C ALA A 23 -12.07 8.06 23.42
N LEU A 24 -12.07 8.94 22.41
CA LEU A 24 -10.84 9.56 21.91
C LEU A 24 -10.23 10.53 22.95
N SER A 25 -11.05 11.31 23.65
CA SER A 25 -10.58 12.24 24.67
C SER A 25 -9.93 11.56 25.89
N GLN A 26 -10.22 10.27 26.12
CA GLN A 26 -9.66 9.45 27.19
C GLN A 26 -8.44 8.66 26.76
N ALA A 27 -8.15 8.60 25.45
CA ALA A 27 -7.07 7.79 24.92
C ALA A 27 -5.68 8.33 25.31
N ARG A 28 -4.80 7.43 25.67
CA ARG A 28 -3.39 7.70 26.00
C ARG A 28 -2.46 7.40 24.82
N ALA A 29 -2.86 6.46 23.98
CA ALA A 29 -2.10 5.98 22.82
C ALA A 29 -3.00 5.84 21.58
N PRO A 30 -3.63 6.94 21.10
CA PRO A 30 -4.52 6.89 19.94
C PRO A 30 -3.75 6.71 18.63
N LEU A 31 -4.29 5.91 17.72
CA LEU A 31 -3.78 5.71 16.36
C LEU A 31 -4.93 5.83 15.36
N ILE A 32 -4.75 6.63 14.30
CA ILE A 32 -5.65 6.64 13.15
C ILE A 32 -5.15 5.64 12.11
N ILE A 33 -6.07 4.87 11.51
CA ILE A 33 -5.80 4.03 10.34
C ILE A 33 -6.62 4.58 9.18
N ALA A 34 -5.95 5.22 8.23
CA ALA A 34 -6.56 5.79 7.04
C ALA A 34 -6.72 4.73 5.94
N GLY A 35 -7.94 4.56 5.45
CA GLY A 35 -8.26 3.69 4.34
C GLY A 35 -8.69 4.43 3.08
N GLY A 36 -9.06 3.69 2.04
CA GLY A 36 -9.48 4.24 0.74
C GLY A 36 -10.67 5.21 0.83
N GLY A 37 -11.53 5.06 1.85
CA GLY A 37 -12.64 5.97 2.08
C GLY A 37 -12.21 7.43 2.32
N VAL A 38 -10.99 7.67 2.80
CA VAL A 38 -10.41 9.02 2.91
C VAL A 38 -10.27 9.67 1.53
N HIS A 39 -9.79 8.92 0.53
CA HIS A 39 -9.67 9.40 -0.85
C HIS A 39 -11.04 9.62 -1.48
N TYR A 40 -11.94 8.64 -1.38
CA TYR A 40 -13.29 8.73 -1.96
C TYR A 40 -14.14 9.84 -1.35
N ALA A 41 -13.95 10.14 -0.06
CA ALA A 41 -14.60 11.26 0.61
C ALA A 41 -13.93 12.62 0.34
N LEU A 42 -12.82 12.67 -0.41
CA LEU A 42 -11.97 13.86 -0.55
C LEU A 42 -11.61 14.46 0.83
N ALA A 43 -11.23 13.59 1.78
CA ALA A 43 -11.02 13.94 3.18
C ALA A 43 -9.54 14.11 3.56
N ARG A 44 -8.62 14.08 2.58
CA ARG A 44 -7.17 14.10 2.84
C ARG A 44 -6.72 15.33 3.63
N GLU A 45 -7.12 16.52 3.19
CA GLU A 45 -6.81 17.79 3.89
C GLU A 45 -7.40 17.81 5.31
N VAL A 46 -8.66 17.40 5.46
CA VAL A 46 -9.32 17.33 6.77
C VAL A 46 -8.64 16.34 7.69
N LEU A 47 -8.16 15.20 7.17
CA LEU A 47 -7.37 14.23 7.93
C LEU A 47 -6.03 14.81 8.36
N ALA A 48 -5.33 15.51 7.47
CA ALA A 48 -4.05 16.15 7.77
C ALA A 48 -4.20 17.21 8.86
N ASP A 49 -5.20 18.09 8.73
CA ASP A 49 -5.52 19.13 9.71
C ASP A 49 -5.92 18.53 11.07
N PHE A 50 -6.75 17.48 11.05
CA PHE A 50 -7.15 16.76 12.26
C PHE A 50 -5.93 16.14 12.96
N ALA A 51 -5.11 15.40 12.21
CA ALA A 51 -3.91 14.76 12.75
C ALA A 51 -2.93 15.79 13.32
N ALA A 52 -2.66 16.87 12.60
CA ALA A 52 -1.76 17.94 13.06
C ALA A 52 -2.29 18.66 14.31
N ARG A 53 -3.59 19.02 14.32
CA ARG A 53 -4.22 19.75 15.45
C ARG A 53 -4.23 18.92 16.72
N HIS A 54 -4.57 17.65 16.62
CA HIS A 54 -4.75 16.76 17.77
C HIS A 54 -3.51 15.90 18.08
N GLY A 55 -2.45 15.99 17.28
CA GLY A 55 -1.20 15.24 17.48
C GLY A 55 -1.37 13.72 17.34
N VAL A 56 -2.36 13.24 16.59
CA VAL A 56 -2.65 11.81 16.48
C VAL A 56 -1.87 11.20 15.32
N PRO A 57 -1.04 10.14 15.53
CA PRO A 57 -0.35 9.43 14.46
C PRO A 57 -1.33 8.75 13.51
N VAL A 58 -0.98 8.73 12.22
CA VAL A 58 -1.79 8.16 11.13
C VAL A 58 -1.00 7.10 10.38
N ALA A 59 -1.52 5.88 10.39
CA ALA A 59 -1.05 4.78 9.56
C ALA A 59 -1.97 4.60 8.35
N GLU A 60 -1.45 4.08 7.25
CA GLU A 60 -2.15 3.98 5.97
C GLU A 60 -2.32 2.53 5.55
N THR A 61 -3.55 2.14 5.20
CA THR A 61 -3.78 0.85 4.54
C THR A 61 -3.30 0.90 3.09
N GLN A 62 -3.26 -0.23 2.40
CA GLN A 62 -2.91 -0.29 0.98
C GLN A 62 -3.78 0.67 0.14
N ALA A 63 -5.10 0.66 0.36
CA ALA A 63 -6.03 1.54 -0.33
C ALA A 63 -6.02 2.98 0.20
N GLY A 64 -5.47 3.21 1.39
CA GLY A 64 -5.33 4.53 2.02
C GLY A 64 -3.98 5.19 1.78
N LYS A 65 -3.03 4.51 1.15
CA LYS A 65 -1.69 5.03 0.90
C LYS A 65 -1.74 6.37 0.15
N GLY A 66 -0.97 7.34 0.66
CA GLY A 66 -1.00 8.72 0.18
C GLY A 66 -2.21 9.54 0.68
N ALA A 67 -2.88 9.11 1.76
CA ALA A 67 -3.84 9.95 2.48
C ALA A 67 -3.16 11.14 3.15
N LEU A 68 -1.92 10.94 3.63
CA LEU A 68 -1.00 12.00 4.01
C LEU A 68 0.22 12.02 3.08
N VAL A 69 0.89 13.15 2.98
CA VAL A 69 2.25 13.21 2.39
C VAL A 69 3.23 12.50 3.33
N TRP A 70 4.24 11.86 2.77
CA TRP A 70 5.14 10.96 3.52
C TRP A 70 5.90 11.64 4.67
N ASP A 71 6.19 12.93 4.55
CA ASP A 71 6.93 13.75 5.52
C ASP A 71 6.03 14.55 6.47
N HIS A 72 4.70 14.31 6.44
CA HIS A 72 3.79 14.92 7.41
C HIS A 72 4.16 14.46 8.84
N PRO A 73 4.21 15.34 9.85
CA PRO A 73 4.67 14.99 11.21
C PRO A 73 3.91 13.87 11.91
N CYS A 74 2.71 13.57 11.45
CA CYS A 74 1.87 12.48 11.94
C CYS A 74 1.80 11.27 10.98
N ALA A 75 2.54 11.26 9.86
CA ALA A 75 2.55 10.13 8.93
C ALA A 75 3.43 9.00 9.46
N MET A 76 2.83 7.84 9.72
CA MET A 76 3.53 6.64 10.23
C MET A 76 3.79 5.61 9.12
N GLY A 77 3.33 5.89 7.90
CA GLY A 77 3.46 5.01 6.74
C GLY A 77 2.49 3.83 6.75
N ALA A 78 2.86 2.79 6.05
CA ALA A 78 2.05 1.60 5.80
C ALA A 78 1.81 0.76 7.06
N ILE A 79 0.60 0.16 7.18
CA ILE A 79 0.21 -0.74 8.29
C ILE A 79 -0.17 -2.13 7.79
N GLY A 80 0.01 -3.14 8.63
CA GLY A 80 -0.46 -4.51 8.42
C GLY A 80 0.61 -5.43 7.86
N VAL A 81 0.19 -6.43 7.07
CA VAL A 81 1.08 -7.48 6.50
C VAL A 81 2.25 -6.86 5.72
N THR A 82 1.99 -5.82 4.93
CA THR A 82 3.01 -5.04 4.22
C THR A 82 3.25 -3.69 4.87
N GLY A 83 3.16 -3.62 6.19
CA GLY A 83 3.37 -2.40 6.96
C GLY A 83 4.83 -2.11 7.28
N GLY A 84 5.13 -0.85 7.60
CA GLY A 84 6.41 -0.44 8.17
C GLY A 84 6.50 -0.76 9.66
N THR A 85 7.71 -0.75 10.20
CA THR A 85 7.95 -1.02 11.63
C THR A 85 7.25 0.01 12.53
N ALA A 86 7.24 1.29 12.14
CA ALA A 86 6.63 2.37 12.91
C ALA A 86 5.12 2.17 13.11
N ALA A 87 4.37 2.04 12.02
CA ALA A 87 2.91 1.86 12.08
C ALA A 87 2.51 0.59 12.82
N ASN A 88 3.21 -0.52 12.56
CA ASN A 88 2.93 -1.81 13.19
C ASN A 88 3.26 -1.81 14.69
N ALA A 89 4.34 -1.17 15.12
CA ALA A 89 4.68 -1.02 16.53
C ALA A 89 3.64 -0.17 17.27
N LEU A 90 3.25 0.98 16.69
CA LEU A 90 2.21 1.82 17.28
C LEU A 90 0.86 1.10 17.37
N ALA A 91 0.49 0.34 16.34
CA ALA A 91 -0.75 -0.44 16.34
C ALA A 91 -0.77 -1.53 17.43
N ALA A 92 0.39 -2.13 17.72
CA ALA A 92 0.51 -3.14 18.78
C ALA A 92 0.30 -2.56 20.19
N GLU A 93 0.63 -1.29 20.40
CA GLU A 93 0.57 -0.61 21.70
C GLU A 93 -0.67 0.27 21.86
N ALA A 94 -1.31 0.69 20.77
CA ALA A 94 -2.45 1.60 20.80
C ALA A 94 -3.54 1.14 21.78
N ASP A 95 -4.04 2.07 22.59
CA ASP A 95 -5.20 1.85 23.47
C ASP A 95 -6.51 2.24 22.79
N LEU A 96 -6.43 3.03 21.72
CA LEU A 96 -7.54 3.39 20.87
C LEU A 96 -7.11 3.44 19.40
N VAL A 97 -7.81 2.73 18.55
CA VAL A 97 -7.64 2.76 17.10
C VAL A 97 -8.86 3.43 16.47
N VAL A 98 -8.64 4.47 15.67
CA VAL A 98 -9.69 5.13 14.88
C VAL A 98 -9.50 4.74 13.41
N ALA A 99 -10.29 3.79 12.94
CA ALA A 99 -10.29 3.34 11.56
C ALA A 99 -11.16 4.27 10.70
N VAL A 100 -10.57 4.95 9.74
CA VAL A 100 -11.25 5.95 8.90
C VAL A 100 -11.36 5.45 7.47
N GLY A 101 -12.58 5.13 7.04
CA GLY A 101 -12.86 4.70 5.67
C GLY A 101 -12.12 3.41 5.26
N THR A 102 -11.95 2.49 6.20
CA THR A 102 -11.37 1.16 5.97
C THR A 102 -12.26 0.06 6.51
N ARG A 103 -12.21 -1.13 5.92
CA ARG A 103 -12.91 -2.32 6.39
C ARG A 103 -12.13 -3.09 7.45
N LEU A 104 -10.90 -2.68 7.77
CA LEU A 104 -9.95 -3.42 8.60
C LEU A 104 -9.87 -4.88 8.16
N SER A 105 -9.52 -5.07 6.88
CA SER A 105 -9.38 -6.40 6.29
C SER A 105 -8.27 -7.19 6.99
N ASP A 106 -8.26 -8.47 6.71
CA ASP A 106 -7.24 -9.42 7.16
C ASP A 106 -5.81 -8.88 6.96
N PHE A 107 -5.54 -8.36 5.77
CA PHE A 107 -4.24 -7.82 5.40
C PHE A 107 -3.84 -6.58 6.23
N THR A 108 -4.79 -5.68 6.51
CA THR A 108 -4.56 -4.47 7.32
C THR A 108 -4.33 -4.79 8.79
N THR A 109 -5.00 -5.82 9.32
CA THR A 109 -4.95 -6.20 10.73
C THR A 109 -3.91 -7.27 11.04
N ALA A 110 -3.11 -7.67 10.04
CA ALA A 110 -2.22 -8.82 10.14
C ALA A 110 -2.98 -10.04 10.67
N SER A 111 -4.07 -10.38 9.99
CA SER A 111 -4.97 -11.47 10.38
C SER A 111 -5.44 -11.36 11.84
N ARG A 112 -5.70 -10.15 12.30
CA ARG A 112 -6.11 -9.82 13.69
C ARG A 112 -5.06 -10.13 14.76
N SER A 113 -3.78 -10.21 14.39
CA SER A 113 -2.67 -10.38 15.33
C SER A 113 -1.95 -9.08 15.68
N LEU A 114 -2.27 -7.97 14.97
CA LEU A 114 -1.53 -6.73 15.08
C LEU A 114 -1.84 -5.94 16.36
N PHE A 115 -3.12 -5.86 16.76
CA PHE A 115 -3.55 -5.09 17.93
C PHE A 115 -3.36 -5.91 19.22
N ARG A 116 -2.17 -5.82 19.82
CA ARG A 116 -1.78 -6.65 20.97
C ARG A 116 -2.25 -6.14 22.30
N ASN A 117 -2.56 -4.84 22.41
CA ASN A 117 -3.06 -4.27 23.66
C ASN A 117 -4.48 -4.84 23.96
N PRO A 118 -4.67 -5.61 25.03
CA PRO A 118 -5.96 -6.25 25.35
C PRO A 118 -7.05 -5.22 25.67
N SER A 119 -6.65 -4.01 26.10
CA SER A 119 -7.57 -2.92 26.44
C SER A 119 -7.89 -2.02 25.26
N ALA A 120 -7.31 -2.27 24.07
CA ALA A 120 -7.51 -1.44 22.91
C ALA A 120 -8.99 -1.37 22.52
N LYS A 121 -9.51 -0.16 22.40
CA LYS A 121 -10.82 0.13 21.83
C LYS A 121 -10.68 0.44 20.35
N LEU A 122 -11.74 0.22 19.61
CA LEU A 122 -11.80 0.49 18.19
C LEU A 122 -12.99 1.40 17.89
N ILE A 123 -12.76 2.50 17.16
CA ILE A 123 -13.79 3.32 16.52
C ILE A 123 -13.70 3.07 15.04
N GLN A 124 -14.81 2.79 14.37
CA GLN A 124 -14.87 2.70 12.91
C GLN A 124 -15.73 3.81 12.31
N LEU A 125 -15.08 4.83 11.76
CA LEU A 125 -15.70 5.85 10.92
C LEU A 125 -15.82 5.29 9.50
N ASN A 126 -17.03 4.90 9.12
CA ASN A 126 -17.31 4.32 7.80
C ASN A 126 -18.68 4.75 7.29
N ALA A 127 -18.80 4.96 5.98
CA ALA A 127 -20.07 5.28 5.34
C ALA A 127 -21.07 4.11 5.35
N THR A 128 -20.61 2.90 5.56
CA THR A 128 -21.39 1.66 5.61
C THR A 128 -21.54 1.19 7.05
N GLY A 129 -22.76 1.12 7.56
CA GLY A 129 -23.05 0.67 8.94
C GLY A 129 -22.55 -0.74 9.21
N PHE A 130 -22.62 -1.65 8.22
CA PHE A 130 -22.10 -3.00 8.33
C PHE A 130 -20.59 -3.03 8.63
N ASP A 131 -19.80 -2.24 7.91
CA ASP A 131 -18.35 -2.17 8.16
C ASP A 131 -18.04 -1.40 9.46
N ALA A 132 -18.82 -0.37 9.78
CA ALA A 132 -18.63 0.40 11.01
C ALA A 132 -18.83 -0.43 12.30
N ALA A 133 -19.67 -1.47 12.25
CA ALA A 133 -19.98 -2.31 13.39
C ALA A 133 -19.07 -3.53 13.55
N LYS A 134 -18.14 -3.77 12.62
CA LYS A 134 -17.23 -4.93 12.67
C LYS A 134 -16.25 -4.85 13.85
N HIS A 135 -15.73 -6.00 14.23
CA HIS A 135 -14.64 -6.17 15.22
C HIS A 135 -14.97 -5.62 16.61
N GLY A 136 -16.26 -5.55 16.97
CA GLY A 136 -16.66 -4.99 18.28
C GLY A 136 -16.38 -3.49 18.41
N ALA A 137 -16.29 -2.78 17.28
CA ALA A 137 -15.99 -1.36 17.25
C ALA A 137 -17.17 -0.50 17.77
N LEU A 138 -16.84 0.67 18.32
CA LEU A 138 -17.78 1.78 18.44
C LEU A 138 -18.07 2.31 17.01
N PRO A 139 -19.30 2.16 16.49
CA PRO A 139 -19.59 2.60 15.14
C PRO A 139 -19.70 4.11 15.08
N LEU A 140 -19.13 4.71 14.04
CA LEU A 140 -19.35 6.10 13.65
C LEU A 140 -19.75 6.11 12.18
N VAL A 141 -21.05 5.94 11.93
CA VAL A 141 -21.56 5.81 10.56
C VAL A 141 -21.68 7.19 9.92
N ALA A 142 -20.72 7.52 9.05
CA ALA A 142 -20.68 8.81 8.36
C ALA A 142 -19.77 8.78 7.15
N ASP A 143 -19.88 9.77 6.27
CA ASP A 143 -18.83 10.13 5.32
C ASP A 143 -17.55 10.49 6.07
N ALA A 144 -16.37 10.05 5.59
CA ALA A 144 -15.12 10.24 6.31
C ALA A 144 -14.78 11.71 6.55
N ARG A 145 -15.06 12.61 5.59
CA ARG A 145 -14.84 14.06 5.74
C ARG A 145 -15.78 14.63 6.78
N ALA A 146 -17.08 14.33 6.67
CA ALA A 146 -18.10 14.84 7.61
C ALA A 146 -17.84 14.33 9.05
N GLY A 147 -17.42 13.06 9.19
CA GLY A 147 -17.10 12.46 10.48
C GLY A 147 -15.86 13.08 11.13
N LEU A 148 -14.77 13.26 10.38
CA LEU A 148 -13.54 13.91 10.89
C LEU A 148 -13.80 15.37 11.28
N ASP A 149 -14.52 16.13 10.45
CA ASP A 149 -14.92 17.50 10.76
C ASP A 149 -15.75 17.57 12.06
N ALA A 150 -16.70 16.65 12.24
CA ALA A 150 -17.53 16.59 13.44
C ALA A 150 -16.72 16.21 14.69
N LEU A 151 -15.85 15.19 14.59
CA LEU A 151 -14.95 14.79 15.68
C LEU A 151 -14.01 15.92 16.07
N GLY A 152 -13.40 16.61 15.09
CA GLY A 152 -12.49 17.73 15.36
C GLY A 152 -13.18 18.88 16.10
N ARG A 153 -14.46 19.15 15.80
CA ARG A 153 -15.25 20.12 16.57
C ARG A 153 -15.59 19.64 17.98
N ALA A 154 -15.94 18.38 18.12
CA ALA A 154 -16.29 17.79 19.43
C ALA A 154 -15.11 17.70 20.38
N LEU A 155 -13.93 17.46 19.87
CA LEU A 155 -12.68 17.37 20.67
C LEU A 155 -12.11 18.73 21.05
N ALA A 156 -12.51 19.80 20.38
CA ALA A 156 -12.10 21.18 20.66
C ALA A 156 -10.55 21.32 20.78
N THR A 157 -10.02 21.54 22.00
CA THR A 157 -8.59 21.74 22.28
C THR A 157 -7.88 20.48 22.74
N TRP A 158 -8.54 19.32 22.77
CA TRP A 158 -7.90 18.07 23.14
C TRP A 158 -6.75 17.73 22.16
N ALA A 159 -5.67 17.18 22.70
CA ALA A 159 -4.59 16.62 21.92
C ALA A 159 -4.11 15.32 22.54
N ALA A 160 -3.53 14.45 21.74
CA ALA A 160 -2.90 13.22 22.19
C ALA A 160 -1.72 13.53 23.12
N PRO A 161 -1.39 12.65 24.08
CA PRO A 161 -0.26 12.82 24.97
C PRO A 161 1.05 13.09 24.21
N VAL A 162 1.82 14.07 24.71
CA VAL A 162 3.06 14.54 24.04
C VAL A 162 4.11 13.44 23.94
N ASP A 163 4.22 12.60 24.94
CA ASP A 163 5.13 11.44 25.00
C ASP A 163 4.79 10.41 23.91
N TRP A 164 3.49 10.14 23.70
CA TRP A 164 3.01 9.27 22.62
C TRP A 164 3.33 9.81 21.24
N THR A 165 3.08 11.09 21.04
CA THR A 165 3.37 11.76 19.76
C THR A 165 4.89 11.82 19.49
N ALA A 166 5.70 12.05 20.52
CA ALA A 166 7.15 12.04 20.40
C ALA A 166 7.68 10.65 20.03
N LYS A 167 7.18 9.60 20.72
CA LYS A 167 7.50 8.21 20.38
C LYS A 167 7.13 7.87 18.92
N ALA A 168 5.94 8.26 18.49
CA ALA A 168 5.48 8.01 17.12
C ALA A 168 6.42 8.65 16.08
N ARG A 169 6.86 9.88 16.31
CA ARG A 169 7.82 10.57 15.44
C ARG A 169 9.19 9.91 15.41
N SER A 170 9.70 9.42 16.55
CA SER A 170 10.97 8.68 16.60
C SER A 170 10.89 7.42 15.75
N LEU A 171 9.84 6.60 15.94
CA LEU A 171 9.63 5.40 15.17
C LEU A 171 9.48 5.68 13.66
N ALA A 172 8.78 6.75 13.30
CA ALA A 172 8.63 7.16 11.90
C ALA A 172 9.99 7.60 11.30
N ALA A 173 10.83 8.29 12.05
CA ALA A 173 12.16 8.68 11.59
C ALA A 173 13.07 7.46 11.37
N GLU A 174 13.07 6.50 12.29
CA GLU A 174 13.79 5.23 12.16
C GLU A 174 13.33 4.43 10.94
N TRP A 175 12.01 4.35 10.73
CA TRP A 175 11.46 3.69 9.55
C TRP A 175 11.83 4.41 8.25
N ASN A 176 11.82 5.73 8.23
CA ASN A 176 12.22 6.52 7.07
C ASN A 176 13.69 6.32 6.70
N GLU A 177 14.56 6.10 7.68
CA GLU A 177 15.96 5.72 7.43
C GLU A 177 16.06 4.34 6.79
N THR A 178 15.32 3.36 7.29
CA THR A 178 15.21 2.02 6.68
C THR A 178 14.74 2.11 5.23
N VAL A 179 13.70 2.91 4.94
CA VAL A 179 13.21 3.14 3.57
C VAL A 179 14.32 3.74 2.69
N THR A 180 15.07 4.71 3.21
CA THR A 180 16.18 5.35 2.48
C THR A 180 17.24 4.31 2.09
N GLN A 181 17.59 3.42 3.02
CA GLN A 181 18.60 2.37 2.79
C GLN A 181 18.09 1.32 1.81
N ALA A 182 16.86 0.81 1.99
CA ALA A 182 16.27 -0.21 1.12
C ALA A 182 16.10 0.26 -0.33
N THR A 183 15.84 1.56 -0.53
CA THR A 183 15.62 2.17 -1.85
C THR A 183 16.86 2.84 -2.44
N ALA A 184 18.02 2.70 -1.80
CA ALA A 184 19.25 3.32 -2.25
C ALA A 184 19.72 2.77 -3.61
N ALA A 185 20.43 3.61 -4.36
CA ALA A 185 21.11 3.17 -5.57
C ALA A 185 22.18 2.12 -5.21
N SER A 186 22.33 1.12 -6.08
CA SER A 186 23.25 0.00 -5.87
C SER A 186 23.83 -0.46 -7.20
N ASN A 187 25.04 -1.01 -7.14
CA ASN A 187 25.72 -1.60 -8.28
C ASN A 187 25.62 -3.15 -8.32
N VAL A 188 24.63 -3.72 -7.63
CA VAL A 188 24.39 -5.16 -7.70
C VAL A 188 23.98 -5.57 -9.11
N ALA A 189 24.39 -6.77 -9.51
CA ALA A 189 24.12 -7.28 -10.86
C ALA A 189 22.62 -7.45 -11.13
N LEU A 190 21.85 -7.80 -10.09
CA LEU A 190 20.43 -8.02 -10.16
C LEU A 190 19.74 -7.24 -9.02
N PRO A 191 19.11 -6.09 -9.31
CA PRO A 191 18.50 -5.26 -8.26
C PRO A 191 17.25 -5.91 -7.68
N SER A 192 16.94 -5.56 -6.42
CA SER A 192 15.65 -5.89 -5.80
C SER A 192 14.53 -4.99 -6.32
N ASP A 193 13.27 -5.42 -6.14
CA ASP A 193 12.10 -4.58 -6.40
C ASP A 193 12.20 -3.24 -5.65
N ALA A 194 12.66 -3.25 -4.40
CA ALA A 194 12.84 -2.03 -3.58
C ALA A 194 13.79 -1.01 -4.20
N GLN A 195 14.90 -1.46 -4.78
CA GLN A 195 15.86 -0.59 -5.46
C GLN A 195 15.29 0.02 -6.74
N VAL A 196 14.54 -0.76 -7.52
CA VAL A 196 13.83 -0.27 -8.71
C VAL A 196 12.77 0.76 -8.31
N LEU A 197 11.98 0.49 -7.26
CA LEU A 197 11.03 1.45 -6.69
C LEU A 197 11.71 2.75 -6.28
N GLY A 198 12.89 2.66 -5.65
CA GLY A 198 13.70 3.80 -5.28
C GLY A 198 14.11 4.66 -6.48
N ALA A 199 14.58 4.04 -7.56
CA ALA A 199 14.95 4.73 -8.79
C ALA A 199 13.75 5.46 -9.40
N VAL A 200 12.60 4.79 -9.52
CA VAL A 200 11.37 5.41 -10.04
C VAL A 200 10.90 6.55 -9.13
N ASN A 201 10.92 6.37 -7.80
CA ASN A 201 10.49 7.42 -6.85
C ASN A 201 11.39 8.66 -6.90
N ARG A 202 12.69 8.50 -7.15
CA ARG A 202 13.63 9.63 -7.37
C ARG A 202 13.36 10.37 -8.68
N ALA A 203 13.03 9.65 -9.75
CA ALA A 203 12.77 10.23 -11.06
C ALA A 203 11.38 10.87 -11.17
N ALA A 204 10.38 10.32 -10.48
CA ALA A 204 9.01 10.81 -10.50
C ALA A 204 8.90 12.23 -9.93
N GLY A 205 8.06 13.06 -10.51
CA GLY A 205 7.67 14.36 -9.96
C GLY A 205 6.72 14.24 -8.77
N PRO A 206 6.50 15.29 -7.98
CA PRO A 206 5.61 15.23 -6.81
C PRO A 206 4.15 14.92 -7.16
N ARG A 207 3.70 15.29 -8.35
CA ARG A 207 2.34 15.07 -8.84
C ARG A 207 2.17 13.82 -9.70
N ASP A 208 3.25 13.08 -9.94
CA ASP A 208 3.18 11.86 -10.74
C ASP A 208 2.40 10.78 -10.01
N VAL A 209 1.54 10.08 -10.74
CA VAL A 209 0.71 9.02 -10.17
C VAL A 209 1.37 7.68 -10.40
N ILE A 210 1.58 6.93 -9.32
CA ILE A 210 2.03 5.54 -9.38
C ILE A 210 0.85 4.59 -9.42
N VAL A 211 0.90 3.61 -10.34
CA VAL A 211 -0.14 2.58 -10.50
C VAL A 211 0.48 1.20 -10.40
N CYS A 212 -0.11 0.35 -9.58
CA CYS A 212 0.27 -1.05 -9.39
C CYS A 212 -0.97 -1.89 -9.05
N ALA A 213 -0.88 -3.22 -9.03
CA ALA A 213 -1.99 -4.07 -8.64
C ALA A 213 -1.57 -5.32 -7.87
N ALA A 214 -0.83 -6.25 -8.48
CA ALA A 214 -0.69 -7.61 -7.96
C ALA A 214 0.75 -8.09 -7.78
N GLY A 215 0.89 -9.20 -7.08
CA GLY A 215 2.18 -9.83 -6.80
C GLY A 215 2.86 -9.33 -5.53
N GLY A 216 4.18 -9.44 -5.44
CA GLY A 216 4.98 -8.91 -4.33
C GLY A 216 5.21 -7.41 -4.41
N LEU A 217 5.20 -6.89 -5.62
CA LEU A 217 5.50 -5.49 -5.93
C LEU A 217 4.59 -4.48 -5.21
N PRO A 218 3.24 -4.62 -5.14
CA PRO A 218 2.41 -3.71 -4.36
C PRO A 218 2.70 -3.78 -2.85
N GLY A 219 3.25 -4.88 -2.34
CA GLY A 219 3.69 -4.97 -0.94
C GLY A 219 4.91 -4.10 -0.67
N GLU A 220 5.93 -4.19 -1.52
CA GLU A 220 7.10 -3.33 -1.45
C GLU A 220 6.72 -1.85 -1.69
N LEU A 221 5.84 -1.59 -2.67
CA LEU A 221 5.35 -0.25 -2.97
C LEU A 221 4.63 0.37 -1.76
N HIS A 222 3.77 -0.41 -1.07
CA HIS A 222 3.09 0.05 0.14
C HIS A 222 4.06 0.44 1.25
N LYS A 223 5.08 -0.39 1.49
CA LYS A 223 6.12 -0.12 2.49
C LYS A 223 6.95 1.13 2.17
N LEU A 224 7.43 1.24 0.93
CA LEU A 224 8.60 2.03 0.60
C LEU A 224 8.30 3.30 -0.19
N TRP A 225 7.14 3.37 -0.88
CA TRP A 225 6.83 4.52 -1.72
C TRP A 225 6.56 5.79 -0.90
N ARG A 226 7.23 6.88 -1.24
CA ARG A 226 7.04 8.20 -0.64
C ARG A 226 6.12 9.05 -1.51
N CYS A 227 4.84 9.14 -1.10
CA CYS A 227 3.88 10.05 -1.73
C CYS A 227 4.20 11.49 -1.35
N ARG A 228 4.64 12.30 -2.32
CA ARG A 228 4.99 13.72 -2.10
C ARG A 228 3.80 14.64 -2.25
N GLU A 229 2.78 14.19 -2.96
CA GLU A 229 1.46 14.83 -3.03
C GLU A 229 0.38 13.81 -2.70
N ALA A 230 -0.61 14.23 -1.93
CA ALA A 230 -1.66 13.33 -1.47
C ALA A 230 -2.56 12.88 -2.64
N GLY A 231 -2.81 11.56 -2.73
CA GLY A 231 -3.64 10.97 -3.78
C GLY A 231 -2.92 10.61 -5.08
N THR A 232 -1.58 10.56 -5.06
CA THR A 232 -0.74 10.15 -6.18
C THR A 232 -0.38 8.66 -6.19
N TYR A 233 -1.04 7.86 -5.37
CA TYR A 233 -0.87 6.42 -5.28
C TYR A 233 -2.18 5.72 -5.67
N HIS A 234 -2.13 4.82 -6.64
CA HIS A 234 -3.28 4.06 -7.09
C HIS A 234 -2.94 2.57 -7.18
N VAL A 235 -3.67 1.76 -6.44
CA VAL A 235 -3.55 0.30 -6.44
C VAL A 235 -4.93 -0.34 -6.54
N GLU A 236 -5.10 -1.30 -7.44
CA GLU A 236 -6.23 -2.20 -7.35
C GLU A 236 -5.99 -3.14 -6.18
N TYR A 237 -6.79 -2.98 -5.14
CA TYR A 237 -6.59 -3.72 -3.90
C TYR A 237 -7.77 -4.65 -3.56
N GLY A 238 -8.90 -4.47 -4.18
CA GLY A 238 -10.10 -5.23 -3.87
C GLY A 238 -9.90 -6.74 -3.98
N TYR A 239 -9.24 -7.18 -5.04
CA TYR A 239 -8.93 -8.58 -5.34
C TYR A 239 -7.47 -8.80 -5.74
N SER A 240 -6.65 -7.76 -5.79
CA SER A 240 -5.25 -7.84 -6.24
C SER A 240 -5.12 -8.50 -7.62
N CYS A 241 -5.87 -7.95 -8.58
CA CYS A 241 -6.00 -8.55 -9.92
C CYS A 241 -4.75 -8.34 -10.76
N MET A 242 -4.07 -9.43 -11.11
CA MET A 242 -3.00 -9.40 -12.10
C MET A 242 -3.55 -8.95 -13.47
N GLY A 243 -2.77 -8.13 -14.18
CA GLY A 243 -3.15 -7.56 -15.47
C GLY A 243 -3.90 -6.22 -15.39
N TYR A 244 -4.29 -5.77 -14.20
CA TYR A 244 -4.93 -4.47 -14.02
C TYR A 244 -3.98 -3.29 -14.32
N GLU A 245 -2.70 -3.43 -14.07
CA GLU A 245 -1.72 -2.34 -13.94
C GLU A 245 -1.72 -1.42 -15.16
N ILE A 246 -1.62 -1.98 -16.36
CA ILE A 246 -1.51 -1.19 -17.60
C ILE A 246 -2.84 -0.53 -17.94
N ALA A 247 -3.95 -1.27 -17.86
CA ALA A 247 -5.30 -0.74 -18.06
C ALA A 247 -5.65 0.32 -17.02
N GLY A 248 -5.29 0.10 -15.75
CA GLY A 248 -5.45 1.06 -14.66
C GLY A 248 -4.61 2.32 -14.87
N GLY A 249 -3.39 2.18 -15.38
CA GLY A 249 -2.53 3.30 -15.77
C GLY A 249 -3.14 4.15 -16.88
N LEU A 250 -3.66 3.52 -17.93
CA LEU A 250 -4.38 4.21 -18.99
C LEU A 250 -5.63 4.92 -18.46
N GLY A 251 -6.42 4.24 -17.63
CA GLY A 251 -7.59 4.84 -16.98
C GLY A 251 -7.24 6.04 -16.10
N THR A 252 -6.14 5.95 -15.36
CA THR A 252 -5.61 7.07 -14.57
C THR A 252 -5.20 8.24 -15.46
N LYS A 253 -4.49 7.97 -16.58
CA LYS A 253 -4.09 9.02 -17.54
C LYS A 253 -5.30 9.69 -18.20
N LEU A 254 -6.36 8.95 -18.47
CA LEU A 254 -7.62 9.51 -18.98
C LEU A 254 -8.33 10.41 -17.97
N ALA A 255 -8.30 10.02 -16.69
CA ALA A 255 -8.91 10.79 -15.60
C ALA A 255 -8.06 12.00 -15.17
N MET A 256 -6.75 11.90 -15.30
CA MET A 256 -5.76 12.90 -14.86
C MET A 256 -4.79 13.24 -16.00
N PRO A 257 -5.26 13.86 -17.10
CA PRO A 257 -4.49 14.02 -18.34
C PRO A 257 -3.20 14.84 -18.18
N ASP A 258 -3.15 15.74 -17.20
CA ASP A 258 -2.01 16.63 -16.94
C ASP A 258 -0.95 16.02 -16.00
N HIS A 259 -1.17 14.78 -15.53
CA HIS A 259 -0.22 14.07 -14.66
C HIS A 259 0.61 13.08 -15.48
N GLU A 260 1.87 12.93 -15.12
CA GLU A 260 2.63 11.74 -15.53
C GLU A 260 2.09 10.53 -14.76
N VAL A 261 1.99 9.40 -15.46
CA VAL A 261 1.51 8.14 -14.86
C VAL A 261 2.60 7.09 -15.02
N TRP A 262 3.03 6.55 -13.90
CA TRP A 262 3.98 5.46 -13.80
C TRP A 262 3.24 4.16 -13.47
N VAL A 263 3.42 3.16 -14.30
CA VAL A 263 2.87 1.82 -14.08
C VAL A 263 4.02 0.90 -13.69
N LEU A 264 3.91 0.27 -12.54
CA LEU A 264 4.84 -0.77 -12.10
C LEU A 264 4.16 -2.13 -12.20
N VAL A 265 4.78 -3.05 -12.93
CA VAL A 265 4.18 -4.35 -13.26
C VAL A 265 5.25 -5.43 -13.31
N GLY A 266 4.96 -6.61 -12.74
CA GLY A 266 5.80 -7.79 -12.91
C GLY A 266 5.59 -8.43 -14.29
N ASP A 267 6.57 -9.19 -14.77
CA ASP A 267 6.55 -9.90 -16.06
C ASP A 267 5.32 -10.80 -16.23
N GLY A 268 4.96 -11.58 -15.21
CA GLY A 268 3.78 -12.45 -15.26
C GLY A 268 2.47 -11.66 -15.39
N SER A 269 2.33 -10.53 -14.68
CA SER A 269 1.16 -9.66 -14.77
C SER A 269 1.10 -8.91 -16.11
N TYR A 270 2.25 -8.45 -16.60
CA TYR A 270 2.39 -7.86 -17.93
C TYR A 270 1.86 -8.78 -19.03
N LEU A 271 2.23 -10.07 -18.99
CA LEU A 271 1.80 -11.04 -20.00
C LEU A 271 0.29 -11.33 -19.97
N MET A 272 -0.38 -11.07 -18.85
CA MET A 272 -1.82 -11.32 -18.74
C MET A 272 -2.66 -10.25 -19.46
N MET A 273 -2.25 -8.98 -19.48
CA MET A 273 -3.04 -7.91 -20.07
C MET A 273 -2.17 -6.73 -20.53
N ASN A 274 -1.51 -6.93 -21.65
CA ASN A 274 -0.59 -5.95 -22.25
C ASN A 274 -1.22 -5.17 -23.43
N SER A 275 -2.38 -5.57 -23.92
CA SER A 275 -3.04 -4.96 -25.09
C SER A 275 -3.31 -3.45 -24.93
N GLU A 276 -3.48 -2.98 -23.70
CA GLU A 276 -3.75 -1.57 -23.42
C GLU A 276 -2.54 -0.66 -23.70
N ILE A 277 -1.36 -1.22 -23.93
CA ILE A 277 -0.22 -0.49 -24.49
C ILE A 277 -0.59 0.03 -25.88
N ALA A 278 -1.12 -0.83 -26.74
CA ALA A 278 -1.57 -0.43 -28.07
C ALA A 278 -2.73 0.59 -27.98
N THR A 279 -3.67 0.39 -27.08
CA THR A 279 -4.78 1.34 -26.84
C THR A 279 -4.25 2.71 -26.42
N SER A 280 -3.26 2.78 -25.52
CA SER A 280 -2.65 4.04 -25.08
C SER A 280 -1.98 4.79 -26.23
N VAL A 281 -1.30 4.05 -27.11
CA VAL A 281 -0.67 4.59 -28.32
C VAL A 281 -1.72 5.11 -29.31
N MET A 282 -2.77 4.32 -29.58
CA MET A 282 -3.85 4.72 -30.50
C MET A 282 -4.63 5.94 -30.02
N LEU A 283 -4.78 6.10 -28.70
CA LEU A 283 -5.50 7.23 -28.09
C LEU A 283 -4.59 8.45 -27.83
N ASP A 284 -3.29 8.36 -28.13
CA ASP A 284 -2.30 9.38 -27.76
C ASP A 284 -2.35 9.74 -26.27
N LYS A 285 -2.44 8.70 -25.44
CA LYS A 285 -2.47 8.80 -23.97
C LYS A 285 -1.24 8.13 -23.36
N LYS A 286 -0.16 8.92 -23.32
CA LYS A 286 1.13 8.46 -22.81
C LYS A 286 1.04 7.97 -21.36
N ILE A 287 1.60 6.78 -21.12
CA ILE A 287 1.92 6.24 -19.79
C ILE A 287 3.36 5.72 -19.79
N ASN A 288 4.01 5.72 -18.62
CA ASN A 288 5.35 5.17 -18.43
C ASN A 288 5.23 3.84 -17.71
N ILE A 289 5.70 2.77 -18.31
CA ILE A 289 5.59 1.41 -17.76
C ILE A 289 6.99 0.91 -17.42
N VAL A 290 7.18 0.45 -16.18
CA VAL A 290 8.40 -0.26 -15.77
C VAL A 290 8.03 -1.70 -15.47
N VAL A 291 8.56 -2.61 -16.26
CA VAL A 291 8.37 -4.06 -16.11
C VAL A 291 9.53 -4.61 -15.30
N LEU A 292 9.21 -5.17 -14.13
CA LEU A 292 10.15 -5.87 -13.27
C LEU A 292 10.13 -7.36 -13.66
N ASP A 293 11.15 -7.78 -14.41
CA ASP A 293 11.26 -9.12 -14.92
C ASP A 293 12.03 -9.99 -13.91
N ASN A 294 11.30 -10.73 -13.10
CA ASN A 294 11.86 -11.66 -12.12
C ASN A 294 11.80 -13.13 -12.57
N GLY A 295 11.44 -13.38 -13.83
CA GLY A 295 11.38 -14.71 -14.44
C GLY A 295 10.16 -15.53 -14.02
N GLY A 296 9.04 -14.91 -13.64
CA GLY A 296 7.80 -15.60 -13.33
C GLY A 296 6.96 -15.03 -12.18
N PHE A 297 6.43 -15.92 -11.35
CA PHE A 297 5.53 -15.58 -10.24
C PHE A 297 6.27 -15.58 -8.89
N GLY A 298 7.28 -14.70 -8.74
CA GLY A 298 8.17 -14.67 -7.57
C GLY A 298 7.44 -14.54 -6.23
N CYS A 299 6.34 -13.80 -6.16
CA CYS A 299 5.53 -13.69 -4.95
C CYS A 299 4.96 -15.05 -4.52
N ILE A 300 4.43 -15.82 -5.46
CA ILE A 300 3.86 -17.16 -5.19
C ILE A 300 4.96 -18.12 -4.76
N ASP A 301 6.13 -18.07 -5.40
CA ASP A 301 7.28 -18.89 -5.02
C ASP A 301 7.73 -18.60 -3.58
N ARG A 302 7.85 -17.32 -3.19
CA ARG A 302 8.18 -16.92 -1.81
C ARG A 302 7.13 -17.40 -0.80
N LEU A 303 5.83 -17.25 -1.09
CA LEU A 303 4.76 -17.75 -0.23
C LEU A 303 4.81 -19.27 -0.09
N GLN A 304 5.05 -19.99 -1.17
CA GLN A 304 5.19 -21.45 -1.15
C GLN A 304 6.36 -21.89 -0.27
N ARG A 305 7.51 -21.25 -0.42
CA ARG A 305 8.70 -21.52 0.40
C ARG A 305 8.50 -21.17 1.87
N SER A 306 7.81 -20.09 2.18
CA SER A 306 7.50 -19.68 3.57
C SER A 306 6.63 -20.72 4.30
N CYS A 307 5.83 -21.50 3.58
CA CYS A 307 5.09 -22.64 4.10
C CYS A 307 5.93 -23.93 4.22
N GLY A 308 7.26 -23.88 3.97
CA GLY A 308 8.16 -25.02 3.98
C GLY A 308 8.07 -25.91 2.73
N CYS A 309 7.28 -25.51 1.73
CA CYS A 309 7.14 -26.25 0.49
C CYS A 309 8.33 -26.02 -0.45
N ALA A 310 8.59 -26.97 -1.35
CA ALA A 310 9.56 -26.77 -2.42
C ALA A 310 9.02 -25.80 -3.46
N SER A 311 9.89 -25.03 -4.12
CA SER A 311 9.51 -24.28 -5.31
C SER A 311 8.94 -25.22 -6.38
N PHE A 312 7.85 -24.83 -7.02
CA PHE A 312 7.18 -25.65 -8.01
C PHE A 312 6.57 -24.80 -9.12
N ASN A 313 7.21 -24.76 -10.28
CA ASN A 313 6.74 -24.14 -11.53
C ASN A 313 6.32 -22.65 -11.42
N ASN A 314 6.76 -21.94 -10.38
CA ASN A 314 6.46 -20.53 -10.22
C ASN A 314 7.50 -19.62 -10.89
N LEU A 315 8.74 -20.10 -10.98
CA LEU A 315 9.81 -19.44 -11.71
C LEU A 315 10.18 -20.30 -12.92
N PHE A 316 10.42 -19.67 -14.05
CA PHE A 316 10.78 -20.36 -15.28
C PHE A 316 12.29 -20.64 -15.28
N ALA A 317 12.67 -21.92 -15.20
CA ALA A 317 14.06 -22.36 -15.02
C ALA A 317 15.01 -21.87 -16.12
N ASN A 318 14.52 -21.62 -17.31
CA ASN A 318 15.31 -21.19 -18.47
C ASN A 318 15.13 -19.70 -18.80
N GLY A 319 14.56 -18.91 -17.88
CA GLY A 319 14.14 -17.56 -18.19
C GLY A 319 12.99 -17.53 -19.20
N SER A 320 12.44 -16.39 -19.44
CA SER A 320 11.52 -16.19 -20.56
C SER A 320 12.37 -15.97 -21.82
N ASP A 321 12.23 -16.81 -22.84
CA ASP A 321 12.74 -16.54 -24.19
C ASP A 321 11.97 -15.38 -24.86
N ILE A 322 10.98 -14.82 -24.16
CA ILE A 322 10.18 -13.70 -24.63
C ILE A 322 10.91 -12.40 -24.30
N ASP A 323 11.30 -11.65 -25.31
CA ASP A 323 11.78 -10.28 -25.11
C ASP A 323 10.57 -9.34 -24.91
N LEU A 324 10.34 -8.95 -23.65
CA LEU A 324 9.21 -8.11 -23.27
C LEU A 324 9.35 -6.66 -23.83
N ALA A 325 10.58 -6.21 -24.08
CA ALA A 325 10.81 -4.91 -24.69
C ALA A 325 10.46 -4.92 -26.18
N ASP A 326 10.92 -5.94 -26.93
CA ASP A 326 10.55 -6.11 -28.33
C ASP A 326 9.04 -6.35 -28.49
N HIS A 327 8.44 -7.10 -27.58
CA HIS A 327 6.99 -7.29 -27.53
C HIS A 327 6.26 -5.94 -27.35
N ALA A 328 6.67 -5.10 -26.40
CA ALA A 328 6.07 -3.79 -26.17
C ALA A 328 6.27 -2.85 -27.39
N ALA A 329 7.44 -2.93 -28.07
CA ALA A 329 7.69 -2.20 -29.31
C ALA A 329 6.70 -2.60 -30.42
N SER A 330 6.38 -3.89 -30.54
CA SER A 330 5.41 -4.38 -31.51
C SER A 330 3.99 -3.84 -31.29
N LEU A 331 3.67 -3.45 -30.04
CA LEU A 331 2.42 -2.77 -29.65
C LEU A 331 2.48 -1.25 -29.87
N GLY A 332 3.59 -0.71 -30.38
CA GLY A 332 3.78 0.68 -30.72
C GLY A 332 4.39 1.55 -29.64
N ALA A 333 4.82 0.98 -28.50
CA ALA A 333 5.51 1.73 -27.45
C ALA A 333 6.97 2.05 -27.83
N ILE A 334 7.54 3.08 -27.18
CA ILE A 334 8.98 3.27 -27.13
C ILE A 334 9.49 2.37 -26.02
N SER A 335 10.21 1.30 -26.37
CA SER A 335 10.62 0.31 -25.40
C SER A 335 12.14 0.22 -25.28
N ARG A 336 12.60 -0.15 -24.08
CA ARG A 336 14.02 -0.34 -23.77
C ARG A 336 14.18 -1.46 -22.73
N LYS A 337 15.16 -2.32 -22.94
CA LYS A 337 15.65 -3.28 -21.94
C LYS A 337 16.92 -2.70 -21.34
N VAL A 338 16.94 -2.55 -20.02
CA VAL A 338 18.08 -2.00 -19.28
C VAL A 338 18.77 -3.09 -18.48
N ALA A 339 20.10 -3.03 -18.42
CA ALA A 339 20.92 -4.06 -17.83
C ALA A 339 21.28 -3.79 -16.36
N SER A 340 20.99 -2.60 -15.84
CA SER A 340 21.37 -2.22 -14.48
C SER A 340 20.49 -1.10 -13.94
N LEU A 341 20.52 -0.93 -12.60
CA LEU A 341 19.83 0.17 -11.93
C LEU A 341 20.34 1.55 -12.40
N ALA A 342 21.65 1.68 -12.61
CA ALA A 342 22.24 2.92 -13.11
C ALA A 342 21.74 3.28 -14.52
N GLU A 343 21.57 2.30 -15.37
CA GLU A 343 20.98 2.49 -16.69
C GLU A 343 19.49 2.86 -16.58
N LEU A 344 18.75 2.21 -15.69
CA LEU A 344 17.36 2.57 -15.40
C LEU A 344 17.26 4.05 -15.00
N GLU A 345 18.06 4.49 -14.05
CA GLU A 345 18.06 5.89 -13.57
C GLU A 345 18.36 6.90 -14.69
N ARG A 346 19.20 6.53 -15.65
CA ARG A 346 19.48 7.36 -16.82
C ARG A 346 18.29 7.43 -17.79
N VAL A 347 17.57 6.32 -17.98
CA VAL A 347 16.48 6.20 -18.95
C VAL A 347 15.16 6.78 -18.45
N LEU A 348 14.90 6.75 -17.14
CA LEU A 348 13.65 7.25 -16.56
C LEU A 348 13.33 8.72 -16.95
N PRO A 349 14.25 9.70 -16.86
CA PRO A 349 13.99 11.07 -17.33
C PRO A 349 13.75 11.16 -18.84
N GLU A 350 14.40 10.29 -19.64
CA GLU A 350 14.17 10.23 -21.07
C GLU A 350 12.73 9.78 -21.38
N ALA A 351 12.24 8.75 -20.65
CA ALA A 351 10.86 8.30 -20.76
C ALA A 351 9.84 9.40 -20.40
N CYS A 352 10.13 10.22 -19.39
CA CYS A 352 9.30 11.40 -19.10
C CYS A 352 9.24 12.40 -20.25
N ALA A 353 10.34 12.59 -20.97
CA ALA A 353 10.43 13.53 -22.08
C ALA A 353 9.74 13.03 -23.36
N GLU A 354 9.50 11.74 -23.48
CA GLU A 354 8.81 11.16 -24.62
C GLU A 354 7.34 11.61 -24.70
N ARG A 355 6.79 11.63 -25.92
CA ARG A 355 5.36 11.94 -26.13
C ARG A 355 4.49 10.71 -26.28
N ARG A 356 5.09 9.55 -26.44
CA ARG A 356 4.41 8.25 -26.62
C ARG A 356 4.64 7.38 -25.39
N THR A 357 3.76 6.45 -25.17
CA THR A 357 3.91 5.42 -24.11
C THR A 357 5.29 4.79 -24.17
N SER A 358 5.95 4.75 -23.02
CA SER A 358 7.28 4.19 -22.84
C SER A 358 7.19 2.92 -22.01
N VAL A 359 7.95 1.89 -22.39
CA VAL A 359 8.08 0.63 -21.63
C VAL A 359 9.55 0.36 -21.36
N ILE A 360 9.92 0.26 -20.10
CA ILE A 360 11.27 -0.04 -19.66
C ILE A 360 11.25 -1.40 -18.96
N VAL A 361 12.06 -2.35 -19.41
CA VAL A 361 12.17 -3.69 -18.83
C VAL A 361 13.49 -3.81 -18.10
N ILE A 362 13.44 -4.22 -16.83
CA ILE A 362 14.61 -4.46 -16.00
C ILE A 362 14.49 -5.83 -15.31
N ALA A 363 15.55 -6.63 -15.39
CA ALA A 363 15.62 -7.88 -14.63
C ALA A 363 15.79 -7.59 -13.13
N THR A 364 15.04 -8.31 -12.28
CA THR A 364 15.10 -8.17 -10.81
C THR A 364 15.30 -9.53 -10.12
N ASP A 365 15.81 -9.50 -8.90
CA ASP A 365 16.01 -10.71 -8.09
C ASP A 365 14.65 -11.26 -7.60
N PRO A 366 14.22 -12.47 -8.03
CA PRO A 366 12.94 -13.04 -7.63
C PRO A 366 12.86 -13.38 -6.13
N THR A 367 14.01 -13.47 -5.45
CA THR A 367 14.10 -13.89 -4.05
C THR A 367 14.21 -12.72 -3.08
N ALA A 368 14.71 -11.58 -3.54
CA ALA A 368 14.90 -10.40 -2.71
C ALA A 368 13.58 -9.72 -2.36
N SER A 369 13.42 -9.38 -1.09
CA SER A 369 12.34 -8.55 -0.54
C SER A 369 12.89 -7.74 0.63
N THR A 370 12.19 -6.67 1.03
CA THR A 370 12.57 -5.91 2.22
C THR A 370 12.23 -6.72 3.46
N ASP A 371 13.26 -7.10 4.22
CA ASP A 371 13.13 -7.93 5.42
C ASP A 371 12.47 -7.15 6.57
N GLU A 372 12.71 -5.85 6.67
CA GLU A 372 12.18 -4.99 7.73
C GLU A 372 10.71 -4.69 7.52
N GLY A 373 10.02 -4.53 8.64
CA GLY A 373 8.58 -4.31 8.65
C GLY A 373 7.81 -5.60 8.40
N GLY A 374 6.60 -5.44 7.86
CA GLY A 374 5.69 -6.57 7.70
C GLY A 374 5.05 -7.03 9.02
N ALA A 375 4.11 -7.91 8.90
CA ALA A 375 3.47 -8.60 10.02
C ALA A 375 2.97 -9.97 9.54
N TRP A 376 2.63 -10.82 10.50
CA TRP A 376 2.13 -12.14 10.19
C TRP A 376 0.84 -12.10 9.35
N TRP A 377 0.74 -13.03 8.41
CA TRP A 377 -0.45 -13.23 7.59
C TRP A 377 -0.88 -14.68 7.70
N ASP A 378 -2.19 -14.91 7.87
CA ASP A 378 -2.79 -16.23 7.99
C ASP A 378 -2.82 -16.93 6.62
N VAL A 379 -1.65 -17.39 6.20
CA VAL A 379 -1.49 -18.26 5.03
C VAL A 379 -1.42 -19.69 5.52
N ALA A 380 -2.40 -20.49 5.17
CA ALA A 380 -2.53 -21.86 5.67
C ALA A 380 -1.33 -22.72 5.28
N VAL A 381 -0.72 -23.35 6.28
CA VAL A 381 0.34 -24.34 6.10
C VAL A 381 -0.26 -25.75 6.10
N PRO A 382 0.16 -26.65 5.20
CA PRO A 382 -0.37 -28.01 5.15
C PRO A 382 -0.29 -28.74 6.51
N GLU A 383 -1.35 -29.43 6.88
CA GLU A 383 -1.41 -30.21 8.13
C GLU A 383 -0.62 -31.52 8.04
N LEU A 384 -0.57 -32.08 6.83
CA LEU A 384 0.11 -33.33 6.57
C LEU A 384 1.18 -33.13 5.47
N SER A 385 2.40 -33.46 5.78
CA SER A 385 3.52 -33.46 4.84
C SER A 385 4.60 -34.42 5.28
N ARG A 386 5.35 -34.97 4.32
CA ARG A 386 6.57 -35.74 4.60
C ARG A 386 7.82 -34.87 4.72
N ARG A 387 7.69 -33.56 4.46
CA ARG A 387 8.81 -32.61 4.54
C ARG A 387 8.92 -32.06 5.98
N ALA A 388 10.13 -32.12 6.52
CA ALA A 388 10.41 -31.58 7.85
C ALA A 388 10.20 -30.06 7.92
N GLU A 389 10.52 -29.34 6.83
CA GLU A 389 10.37 -27.88 6.70
C GLU A 389 8.91 -27.46 6.82
N VAL A 390 7.97 -28.26 6.27
CA VAL A 390 6.53 -28.02 6.40
C VAL A 390 6.07 -28.22 7.85
N ALA A 391 6.60 -29.23 8.56
CA ALA A 391 6.27 -29.44 9.96
C ALA A 391 6.74 -28.27 10.84
N LEU A 392 7.94 -27.71 10.57
CA LEU A 392 8.44 -26.52 11.26
C LEU A 392 7.58 -25.28 10.95
N ALA A 393 7.26 -25.05 9.69
CA ALA A 393 6.39 -23.94 9.28
C ALA A 393 5.00 -24.06 9.89
N ARG A 394 4.45 -25.29 10.00
CA ARG A 394 3.16 -25.53 10.65
C ARG A 394 3.19 -25.21 12.15
N ALA A 395 4.22 -25.61 12.86
CA ALA A 395 4.35 -25.27 14.28
C ALA A 395 4.42 -23.75 14.51
N ALA A 396 5.18 -23.03 13.66
CA ALA A 396 5.25 -21.56 13.70
C ALA A 396 3.89 -20.91 13.37
N TYR A 397 3.18 -21.44 12.37
CA TYR A 397 1.83 -21.00 12.00
C TYR A 397 0.84 -21.17 13.14
N ASP A 398 0.79 -22.34 13.79
CA ASP A 398 -0.12 -22.60 14.89
C ASP A 398 0.18 -21.69 16.11
N ALA A 399 1.45 -21.43 16.40
CA ALA A 399 1.86 -20.49 17.43
C ALA A 399 1.42 -19.05 17.12
N ALA A 400 1.59 -18.59 15.89
CA ALA A 400 1.15 -17.26 15.47
C ALA A 400 -0.38 -17.14 15.48
N ARG A 401 -1.08 -18.16 15.01
CA ARG A 401 -2.55 -18.22 15.01
C ARG A 401 -3.15 -18.11 16.39
N SER A 402 -2.47 -18.66 17.42
CA SER A 402 -2.92 -18.54 18.81
C SER A 402 -2.92 -17.09 19.34
N GLN A 403 -2.23 -16.17 18.67
CA GLN A 403 -2.17 -14.75 19.04
C GLN A 403 -3.25 -13.91 18.35
N GLN A 404 -4.05 -14.50 17.49
CA GLN A 404 -5.16 -13.79 16.85
C GLN A 404 -6.18 -13.35 17.90
N ARG A 405 -6.54 -12.06 17.85
CA ARG A 405 -7.63 -11.54 18.68
C ARG A 405 -8.96 -11.91 18.03
N LEU A 406 -9.58 -12.95 18.55
CA LEU A 406 -10.95 -13.27 18.19
C LEU A 406 -11.85 -12.33 18.98
N THR A 407 -12.52 -11.42 18.30
CA THR A 407 -13.60 -10.66 18.91
C THR A 407 -14.78 -11.60 19.08
N SER A 408 -15.13 -11.86 20.34
CA SER A 408 -16.39 -12.50 20.70
C SER A 408 -17.59 -11.66 20.27
#